data_bb16a2ce701f21ffb6dd1455d351a603
#
_entry.id   bb16a2ce701f21ffb6dd1455d351a603
#
_cell.length_a   1.000
_cell.length_b   1.000
_cell.length_c   1.000
_cell.angle_alpha   90.00
_cell.angle_beta   90.00
_cell.angle_gamma   90.00
#
_symmetry.space_group_name_H-M   'P 1'
#
loop_
_entity.id
_entity.type
_entity.pdbx_description
1 polymer ?
#
loop_
_entity_poly.entity_id
_entity_poly.type
_entity_poly.pdbx_seq_one_letter_code
_entity_poly.pdbx_strand_id
1 'polypeptide(L)'
;MPERSPRSRAGNAMGRTRAAALDGARRVLAERGVRKATMGDVAVRGGLAKATLYNHFRTKDDLVAGLVHDEVTELAADCRDLAADDLGVALTRAADAVATHPVLVGLRAVEPAALVAALAPGDGVGWDLVRAQVALVLDAGGRSGATEHVDLVCRWLASHVVAPGTQDTRAAQARLVAGAVPAAVRTTSFAVPGA
;
A
#
# COMPACT_ATOMS: atom_id res chain seq x y z
N MET A 1 0.46 -40.29 -9.16
CA MET A 1 0.86 -38.90 -9.47
C MET A 1 -0.40 -38.09 -9.75
N PRO A 2 -0.80 -37.13 -8.94
CA PRO A 2 -2.00 -36.33 -9.23
C PRO A 2 -1.72 -35.35 -10.37
N GLU A 3 -2.45 -35.51 -11.47
CA GLU A 3 -2.44 -34.57 -12.60
C GLU A 3 -2.93 -33.20 -12.16
N ARG A 4 -2.09 -32.19 -12.26
CA ARG A 4 -2.45 -30.79 -12.00
C ARG A 4 -3.43 -30.33 -13.08
N SER A 5 -4.66 -29.99 -12.66
CA SER A 5 -5.76 -29.54 -13.51
C SER A 5 -5.36 -28.36 -14.43
N PRO A 6 -5.84 -28.32 -15.70
CA PRO A 6 -5.56 -27.25 -16.67
C PRO A 6 -5.92 -25.84 -16.15
N ARG A 7 -6.96 -25.73 -15.32
CA ARG A 7 -7.39 -24.46 -14.69
C ARG A 7 -6.34 -23.84 -13.77
N SER A 8 -5.51 -24.63 -13.09
CA SER A 8 -4.46 -24.13 -12.21
C SER A 8 -3.26 -23.55 -12.99
N ARG A 9 -2.98 -24.07 -14.19
CA ARG A 9 -1.90 -23.58 -15.07
C ARG A 9 -2.28 -22.24 -15.72
N ALA A 10 -3.53 -22.09 -16.17
CA ALA A 10 -4.02 -20.84 -16.76
C ALA A 10 -4.09 -19.71 -15.72
N GLY A 11 -4.56 -19.98 -14.50
CA GLY A 11 -4.58 -19.01 -13.39
C GLY A 11 -3.17 -18.54 -13.01
N ASN A 12 -2.20 -19.47 -12.93
CA ASN A 12 -0.80 -19.14 -12.65
C ASN A 12 -0.14 -18.32 -13.79
N ALA A 13 -0.50 -18.58 -15.05
CA ALA A 13 -0.01 -17.82 -16.19
C ALA A 13 -0.56 -16.37 -16.16
N MET A 14 -1.86 -16.22 -15.88
CA MET A 14 -2.52 -14.93 -15.79
C MET A 14 -1.98 -14.09 -14.63
N GLY A 15 -1.74 -14.71 -13.46
CA GLY A 15 -1.09 -14.07 -12.31
C GLY A 15 0.33 -13.58 -12.62
N ARG A 16 1.15 -14.41 -13.26
CA ARG A 16 2.52 -14.02 -13.65
C ARG A 16 2.51 -12.85 -14.65
N THR A 17 1.60 -12.86 -15.60
CA THR A 17 1.48 -11.78 -16.59
C THR A 17 1.06 -10.46 -15.91
N ARG A 18 0.11 -10.51 -14.98
CA ARG A 18 -0.29 -9.35 -14.18
C ARG A 18 0.87 -8.80 -13.34
N ALA A 19 1.61 -9.67 -12.66
CA ALA A 19 2.78 -9.29 -11.88
C ALA A 19 3.87 -8.63 -12.77
N ALA A 20 4.14 -9.18 -13.97
CA ALA A 20 5.09 -8.59 -14.92
C ALA A 20 4.63 -7.19 -15.41
N ALA A 21 3.32 -6.99 -15.62
CA ALA A 21 2.76 -5.69 -15.98
C ALA A 21 2.97 -4.66 -14.86
N LEU A 22 2.71 -5.03 -13.61
CA LEU A 22 2.89 -4.14 -12.46
C LEU A 22 4.37 -3.85 -12.18
N ASP A 23 5.27 -4.83 -12.36
CA ASP A 23 6.71 -4.58 -12.27
C ASP A 23 7.20 -3.63 -13.36
N GLY A 24 6.73 -3.80 -14.60
CA GLY A 24 6.98 -2.85 -15.68
C GLY A 24 6.46 -1.44 -15.36
N ALA A 25 5.25 -1.34 -14.80
CA ALA A 25 4.66 -0.07 -14.36
C ALA A 25 5.50 0.60 -13.26
N ARG A 26 5.91 -0.15 -12.24
CA ARG A 26 6.76 0.35 -11.14
C ARG A 26 8.03 1.02 -11.69
N ARG A 27 8.72 0.36 -12.61
CA ARG A 27 9.95 0.90 -13.22
C ARG A 27 9.70 2.15 -14.05
N VAL A 28 8.68 2.13 -14.92
CA VAL A 28 8.36 3.28 -15.79
C VAL A 28 7.91 4.49 -14.96
N LEU A 29 7.06 4.28 -13.95
CA LEU A 29 6.58 5.35 -13.09
C LEU A 29 7.70 5.96 -12.25
N ALA A 30 8.63 5.13 -11.74
CA ALA A 30 9.80 5.62 -11.01
C ALA A 30 10.73 6.48 -11.88
N GLU A 31 10.90 6.12 -13.17
CA GLU A 31 11.82 6.81 -14.07
C GLU A 31 11.21 8.06 -14.70
N ARG A 32 9.92 8.02 -15.07
CA ARG A 32 9.28 9.03 -15.95
C ARG A 32 8.14 9.81 -15.29
N GLY A 33 7.68 9.35 -14.15
CA GLY A 33 6.47 9.85 -13.52
C GLY A 33 5.19 9.34 -14.17
N VAL A 34 4.04 9.71 -13.58
CA VAL A 34 2.71 9.26 -14.05
C VAL A 34 2.33 9.92 -15.38
N ARG A 35 2.63 11.20 -15.55
CA ARG A 35 2.21 11.96 -16.74
C ARG A 35 2.86 11.45 -18.02
N LYS A 36 4.18 11.21 -17.98
CA LYS A 36 4.97 10.79 -19.15
C LYS A 36 4.96 9.28 -19.39
N ALA A 37 4.56 8.50 -18.42
CA ALA A 37 4.42 7.04 -18.55
C ALA A 37 3.34 6.70 -19.58
N THR A 38 3.63 5.73 -20.47
CA THR A 38 2.66 5.20 -21.42
C THR A 38 2.49 3.69 -21.26
N MET A 39 1.32 3.17 -21.66
CA MET A 39 1.06 1.72 -21.67
C MET A 39 2.08 0.97 -22.55
N GLY A 40 2.58 1.62 -23.61
CA GLY A 40 3.62 1.05 -24.47
C GLY A 40 4.94 0.86 -23.73
N ASP A 41 5.39 1.87 -22.97
CA ASP A 41 6.60 1.77 -22.15
C ASP A 41 6.49 0.65 -21.11
N VAL A 42 5.32 0.55 -20.46
CA VAL A 42 5.05 -0.50 -19.48
C VAL A 42 5.09 -1.89 -20.11
N ALA A 43 4.48 -2.08 -21.28
CA ALA A 43 4.53 -3.36 -21.98
C ALA A 43 5.98 -3.78 -22.29
N VAL A 44 6.78 -2.86 -22.81
CA VAL A 44 8.20 -3.10 -23.10
C VAL A 44 8.97 -3.48 -21.82
N ARG A 45 8.81 -2.70 -20.75
CA ARG A 45 9.51 -2.94 -19.49
C ARG A 45 9.08 -4.21 -18.76
N GLY A 46 7.80 -4.59 -18.90
CA GLY A 46 7.25 -5.84 -18.38
C GLY A 46 7.52 -7.07 -19.25
N GLY A 47 8.17 -6.89 -20.42
CA GLY A 47 8.39 -7.99 -21.38
C GLY A 47 7.08 -8.55 -21.95
N LEU A 48 6.05 -7.73 -22.12
CA LEU A 48 4.71 -8.13 -22.55
C LEU A 48 4.37 -7.58 -23.92
N ALA A 49 3.56 -8.34 -24.67
CA ALA A 49 2.90 -7.79 -25.83
C ALA A 49 1.86 -6.73 -25.39
N LYS A 50 1.72 -5.65 -26.17
CA LYS A 50 0.78 -4.56 -25.88
C LYS A 50 -0.66 -5.08 -25.67
N ALA A 51 -1.12 -5.98 -26.55
CA ALA A 51 -2.44 -6.59 -26.45
C ALA A 51 -2.62 -7.36 -25.11
N THR A 52 -1.58 -8.06 -24.66
CA THR A 52 -1.59 -8.78 -23.38
C THR A 52 -1.74 -7.82 -22.20
N LEU A 53 -1.03 -6.68 -22.20
CA LEU A 53 -1.18 -5.66 -21.17
C LEU A 53 -2.61 -5.11 -21.13
N TYR A 54 -3.20 -4.79 -22.31
CA TYR A 54 -4.58 -4.27 -22.39
C TYR A 54 -5.66 -5.28 -21.98
N ASN A 55 -5.37 -6.57 -22.01
CA ASN A 55 -6.27 -7.59 -21.46
C ASN A 55 -6.36 -7.56 -19.94
N HIS A 56 -5.32 -7.05 -19.25
CA HIS A 56 -5.29 -6.92 -17.79
C HIS A 56 -5.68 -5.52 -17.31
N PHE A 57 -5.26 -4.49 -18.02
CA PHE A 57 -5.48 -3.10 -17.65
C PHE A 57 -5.91 -2.30 -18.88
N ARG A 58 -7.15 -1.83 -18.89
CA ARG A 58 -7.73 -1.12 -20.05
C ARG A 58 -7.14 0.27 -20.24
N THR A 59 -6.80 0.92 -19.13
CA THR A 59 -6.26 2.28 -19.11
C THR A 59 -5.00 2.35 -18.26
N LYS A 60 -4.28 3.47 -18.37
CA LYS A 60 -3.15 3.76 -17.49
C LYS A 60 -3.63 3.96 -16.04
N ASP A 61 -4.79 4.54 -15.85
CA ASP A 61 -5.36 4.76 -14.52
C ASP A 61 -5.74 3.45 -13.85
N ASP A 62 -6.31 2.48 -14.58
CA ASP A 62 -6.54 1.12 -14.08
C ASP A 62 -5.23 0.43 -13.66
N LEU A 63 -4.17 0.63 -14.45
CA LEU A 63 -2.85 0.06 -14.15
C LEU A 63 -2.25 0.68 -12.89
N VAL A 64 -2.32 2.01 -12.75
CA VAL A 64 -1.82 2.73 -11.56
C VAL A 64 -2.65 2.34 -10.33
N ALA A 65 -3.97 2.27 -10.44
CA ALA A 65 -4.84 1.83 -9.35
C ALA A 65 -4.53 0.39 -8.93
N GLY A 66 -4.31 -0.50 -9.90
CA GLY A 66 -3.91 -1.88 -9.64
C GLY A 66 -2.55 -1.98 -8.93
N LEU A 67 -1.58 -1.14 -9.32
CA LEU A 67 -0.29 -1.07 -8.66
C LEU A 67 -0.43 -0.60 -7.21
N VAL A 68 -1.14 0.50 -6.98
CA VAL A 68 -1.38 1.04 -5.63
C VAL A 68 -2.09 0.01 -4.76
N HIS A 69 -3.11 -0.67 -5.31
CA HIS A 69 -3.85 -1.69 -4.58
C HIS A 69 -2.93 -2.83 -4.10
N ASP A 70 -2.10 -3.37 -4.98
CA ASP A 70 -1.22 -4.50 -4.64
C ASP A 70 -0.15 -4.08 -3.63
N GLU A 71 0.53 -2.95 -3.85
CA GLU A 71 1.57 -2.43 -2.97
C GLU A 71 1.04 -2.11 -1.55
N VAL A 72 -0.11 -1.45 -1.46
CA VAL A 72 -0.72 -1.10 -0.18
C VAL A 72 -1.21 -2.35 0.55
N THR A 73 -1.81 -3.30 -0.15
CA THR A 73 -2.33 -4.53 0.46
C THR A 73 -1.21 -5.44 0.94
N GLU A 74 -0.13 -5.58 0.16
CA GLU A 74 1.04 -6.39 0.53
C GLU A 74 1.77 -5.79 1.73
N LEU A 75 2.05 -4.48 1.70
CA LEU A 75 2.66 -3.78 2.83
C LEU A 75 1.82 -3.89 4.10
N ALA A 76 0.51 -3.74 3.98
CA ALA A 76 -0.39 -3.84 5.12
C ALA A 76 -0.45 -5.26 5.69
N ALA A 77 -0.31 -6.30 4.86
CA ALA A 77 -0.21 -7.67 5.34
C ALA A 77 1.04 -7.86 6.20
N ASP A 78 2.22 -7.45 5.71
CA ASP A 78 3.46 -7.46 6.48
C ASP A 78 3.33 -6.69 7.81
N CYS A 79 2.71 -5.50 7.75
CA CYS A 79 2.53 -4.67 8.93
C CYS A 79 1.55 -5.27 9.95
N ARG A 80 0.50 -5.99 9.52
CA ARG A 80 -0.42 -6.67 10.44
C ARG A 80 0.28 -7.76 11.25
N ASP A 81 1.12 -8.55 10.58
CA ASP A 81 1.88 -9.60 11.25
C ASP A 81 2.81 -9.00 12.33
N LEU A 82 3.49 -7.90 12.01
CA LEU A 82 4.35 -7.19 12.97
C LEU A 82 3.56 -6.48 14.07
N ALA A 83 2.39 -5.93 13.76
CA ALA A 83 1.58 -5.16 14.71
C ALA A 83 1.02 -6.03 15.83
N ALA A 84 0.81 -7.33 15.59
CA ALA A 84 0.38 -8.28 16.60
C ALA A 84 1.36 -8.36 17.79
N ASP A 85 2.65 -8.17 17.54
CA ASP A 85 3.70 -8.16 18.54
C ASP A 85 4.03 -6.73 19.02
N ASP A 86 4.24 -5.80 18.09
CA ASP A 86 4.61 -4.39 18.37
C ASP A 86 4.15 -3.44 17.25
N LEU A 87 3.16 -2.60 17.56
CA LEU A 87 2.66 -1.60 16.61
C LEU A 87 3.75 -0.59 16.20
N GLY A 88 4.69 -0.22 17.10
CA GLY A 88 5.78 0.69 16.77
C GLY A 88 6.72 0.12 15.71
N VAL A 89 6.98 -1.19 15.74
CA VAL A 89 7.74 -1.91 14.72
C VAL A 89 6.97 -1.93 13.39
N ALA A 90 5.68 -2.24 13.42
CA ALA A 90 4.83 -2.22 12.22
C ALA A 90 4.80 -0.84 11.55
N LEU A 91 4.61 0.21 12.33
CA LEU A 91 4.60 1.59 11.81
C LEU A 91 5.98 2.01 11.29
N THR A 92 7.07 1.58 11.93
CA THR A 92 8.43 1.80 11.41
C THR A 92 8.60 1.14 10.03
N ARG A 93 8.16 -0.11 9.90
CA ARG A 93 8.19 -0.85 8.62
C ARG A 93 7.39 -0.13 7.53
N ALA A 94 6.20 0.37 7.87
CA ALA A 94 5.37 1.15 6.94
C ALA A 94 6.04 2.45 6.51
N ALA A 95 6.59 3.21 7.46
CA ALA A 95 7.27 4.48 7.18
C ALA A 95 8.53 4.27 6.33
N ASP A 96 9.33 3.24 6.59
CA ASP A 96 10.51 2.89 5.80
C ASP A 96 10.12 2.51 4.36
N ALA A 97 9.07 1.70 4.20
CA ALA A 97 8.57 1.33 2.89
C ALA A 97 8.14 2.55 2.08
N VAL A 98 7.33 3.43 2.66
CA VAL A 98 6.84 4.66 2.01
C VAL A 98 7.99 5.60 1.67
N ALA A 99 8.96 5.79 2.58
CA ALA A 99 10.09 6.69 2.41
C ALA A 99 11.03 6.26 1.27
N THR A 100 11.18 4.95 1.07
CA THR A 100 12.16 4.36 0.14
C THR A 100 11.54 3.73 -1.10
N HIS A 101 10.20 3.75 -1.24
CA HIS A 101 9.51 3.14 -2.37
C HIS A 101 9.96 3.74 -3.70
N PRO A 102 10.43 2.94 -4.67
CA PRO A 102 11.05 3.45 -5.90
C PRO A 102 10.17 4.44 -6.68
N VAL A 103 8.87 4.17 -6.79
CA VAL A 103 7.93 5.06 -7.49
C VAL A 103 7.79 6.39 -6.76
N LEU A 104 7.66 6.37 -5.42
CA LEU A 104 7.52 7.60 -4.62
C LEU A 104 8.81 8.43 -4.64
N VAL A 105 9.98 7.77 -4.58
CA VAL A 105 11.28 8.42 -4.75
C VAL A 105 11.40 9.07 -6.13
N GLY A 106 11.03 8.34 -7.18
CA GLY A 106 11.02 8.87 -8.55
C GLY A 106 10.06 10.04 -8.73
N LEU A 107 8.83 9.91 -8.25
CA LEU A 107 7.81 10.98 -8.34
C LEU A 107 8.24 12.25 -7.60
N ARG A 108 8.91 12.14 -6.45
CA ARG A 108 9.50 13.32 -5.77
C ARG A 108 10.46 14.08 -6.65
N ALA A 109 11.24 13.36 -7.46
CA ALA A 109 12.25 13.98 -8.33
C ALA A 109 11.65 14.55 -9.61
N VAL A 110 10.66 13.88 -10.24
CA VAL A 110 10.20 14.21 -11.59
C VAL A 110 8.83 14.91 -11.63
N GLU A 111 7.95 14.65 -10.65
CA GLU A 111 6.59 15.20 -10.58
C GLU A 111 6.17 15.59 -9.15
N PRO A 112 6.97 16.42 -8.43
CA PRO A 112 6.71 16.71 -7.01
C PRO A 112 5.33 17.35 -6.76
N ALA A 113 4.87 18.22 -7.63
CA ALA A 113 3.56 18.86 -7.47
C ALA A 113 2.39 17.86 -7.61
N ALA A 114 2.49 16.91 -8.54
CA ALA A 114 1.49 15.85 -8.70
C ALA A 114 1.48 14.90 -7.51
N LEU A 115 2.67 14.58 -6.98
CA LEU A 115 2.80 13.75 -5.79
C LEU A 115 2.13 14.41 -4.57
N VAL A 116 2.43 15.69 -4.31
CA VAL A 116 1.81 16.45 -3.21
C VAL A 116 0.30 16.52 -3.37
N ALA A 117 -0.19 16.77 -4.58
CA ALA A 117 -1.64 16.79 -4.85
C ALA A 117 -2.31 15.43 -4.58
N ALA A 118 -1.64 14.31 -4.91
CA ALA A 118 -2.14 12.95 -4.64
C ALA A 118 -2.13 12.60 -3.13
N LEU A 119 -1.29 13.26 -2.34
CA LEU A 119 -1.21 13.07 -0.88
C LEU A 119 -2.16 13.98 -0.10
N ALA A 120 -2.80 14.96 -0.76
CA ALA A 120 -3.84 15.75 -0.11
C ALA A 120 -4.98 14.82 0.34
N PRO A 121 -5.36 14.84 1.62
CA PRO A 121 -6.46 14.02 2.10
C PRO A 121 -7.73 14.39 1.32
N GLY A 122 -8.32 13.43 0.64
CA GLY A 122 -9.50 13.61 -0.18
C GLY A 122 -10.34 12.33 -0.21
N ASP A 123 -11.49 12.40 -0.85
CA ASP A 123 -12.43 11.28 -1.00
C ASP A 123 -12.04 10.38 -2.21
N GLY A 124 -10.74 10.25 -2.49
CA GLY A 124 -10.25 9.42 -3.58
C GLY A 124 -10.17 7.94 -3.21
N VAL A 125 -10.50 7.07 -4.15
CA VAL A 125 -10.50 5.59 -4.01
C VAL A 125 -9.17 5.06 -3.41
N GLY A 126 -8.04 5.70 -3.73
CA GLY A 126 -6.73 5.32 -3.17
C GLY A 126 -6.62 5.57 -1.67
N TRP A 127 -7.19 6.67 -1.17
CA TRP A 127 -7.18 7.01 0.24
C TRP A 127 -8.12 6.13 1.07
N ASP A 128 -9.26 5.72 0.50
CA ASP A 128 -10.17 4.77 1.18
C ASP A 128 -9.49 3.43 1.39
N LEU A 129 -8.75 2.95 0.40
CA LEU A 129 -7.94 1.74 0.54
C LEU A 129 -6.88 1.89 1.64
N VAL A 130 -6.11 2.98 1.63
CA VAL A 130 -5.06 3.22 2.65
C VAL A 130 -5.67 3.28 4.04
N ARG A 131 -6.76 4.02 4.25
CA ARG A 131 -7.46 4.10 5.53
C ARG A 131 -7.94 2.74 6.00
N ALA A 132 -8.56 1.96 5.11
CA ALA A 132 -9.02 0.62 5.43
C ALA A 132 -7.87 -0.31 5.87
N GLN A 133 -6.75 -0.26 5.17
CA GLN A 133 -5.58 -1.07 5.52
C GLN A 133 -4.92 -0.61 6.83
N VAL A 134 -4.82 0.69 7.06
CA VAL A 134 -4.32 1.24 8.34
C VAL A 134 -5.21 0.80 9.50
N ALA A 135 -6.55 0.85 9.34
CA ALA A 135 -7.48 0.39 10.36
C ALA A 135 -7.23 -1.09 10.73
N LEU A 136 -7.01 -1.96 9.71
CA LEU A 136 -6.70 -3.38 9.93
C LEU A 136 -5.34 -3.59 10.64
N VAL A 137 -4.35 -2.75 10.38
CA VAL A 137 -3.06 -2.80 11.09
C VAL A 137 -3.22 -2.39 12.55
N LEU A 138 -3.99 -1.33 12.82
CA LEU A 138 -4.28 -0.88 14.19
C LEU A 138 -5.05 -1.94 14.98
N ASP A 139 -6.07 -2.55 14.37
CA ASP A 139 -6.85 -3.64 14.99
C ASP A 139 -5.97 -4.86 15.32
N ALA A 140 -5.09 -5.27 14.40
CA ALA A 140 -4.12 -6.35 14.62
C ALA A 140 -3.20 -6.06 15.83
N GLY A 141 -2.82 -4.80 16.03
CA GLY A 141 -2.05 -4.34 17.21
C GLY A 141 -2.89 -4.11 18.46
N GLY A 142 -4.17 -4.51 18.47
CA GLY A 142 -5.08 -4.30 19.60
C GLY A 142 -5.36 -2.83 19.89
N ARG A 143 -5.31 -1.96 18.87
CA ARG A 143 -5.49 -0.51 18.99
C ARG A 143 -6.80 -0.06 18.37
N SER A 144 -7.26 1.13 18.79
CA SER A 144 -8.48 1.72 18.27
C SER A 144 -8.35 2.08 16.78
N GLY A 145 -9.24 1.53 15.95
CA GLY A 145 -9.41 1.89 14.55
C GLY A 145 -10.36 3.07 14.33
N ALA A 146 -10.59 3.91 15.34
CA ALA A 146 -11.40 5.12 15.16
C ALA A 146 -10.81 6.05 14.10
N THR A 147 -11.68 6.77 13.39
CA THR A 147 -11.30 7.57 12.22
C THR A 147 -10.18 8.55 12.50
N GLU A 148 -10.18 9.19 13.66
CA GLU A 148 -9.14 10.15 14.06
C GLU A 148 -7.75 9.50 14.22
N HIS A 149 -7.70 8.24 14.69
CA HIS A 149 -6.43 7.51 14.84
C HIS A 149 -5.92 7.02 13.49
N VAL A 150 -6.82 6.53 12.65
CA VAL A 150 -6.50 6.15 11.26
C VAL A 150 -5.97 7.36 10.49
N ASP A 151 -6.64 8.51 10.59
CA ASP A 151 -6.22 9.75 9.94
C ASP A 151 -4.86 10.25 10.46
N LEU A 152 -4.60 10.15 11.77
CA LEU A 152 -3.30 10.48 12.34
C LEU A 152 -2.19 9.66 11.69
N VAL A 153 -2.36 8.33 11.63
CA VAL A 153 -1.37 7.43 11.04
C VAL A 153 -1.19 7.71 9.55
N CYS A 154 -2.29 7.89 8.80
CA CYS A 154 -2.24 8.19 7.37
C CYS A 154 -1.49 9.50 7.08
N ARG A 155 -1.76 10.58 7.82
CA ARG A 155 -1.07 11.87 7.67
C ARG A 155 0.40 11.77 8.01
N TRP A 156 0.72 11.04 9.08
CA TRP A 156 2.10 10.80 9.48
C TRP A 156 2.85 10.01 8.39
N LEU A 157 2.28 8.94 7.85
CA LEU A 157 2.88 8.18 6.74
C LEU A 157 3.06 9.05 5.49
N ALA A 158 2.05 9.86 5.14
CA ALA A 158 2.13 10.78 4.00
C ALA A 158 3.27 11.80 4.15
N SER A 159 3.59 12.23 5.38
CA SER A 159 4.71 13.14 5.62
C SER A 159 6.06 12.54 5.18
N HIS A 160 6.25 11.23 5.31
CA HIS A 160 7.46 10.54 4.87
C HIS A 160 7.56 10.35 3.36
N VAL A 161 6.45 10.46 2.63
CA VAL A 161 6.48 10.54 1.16
C VAL A 161 7.15 11.83 0.70
N VAL A 162 6.92 12.94 1.39
CA VAL A 162 7.45 14.27 1.03
C VAL A 162 8.81 14.51 1.66
N ALA A 163 8.95 14.21 2.95
CA ALA A 163 10.14 14.45 3.75
C ALA A 163 10.54 13.17 4.52
N PRO A 164 11.28 12.25 3.89
CA PRO A 164 11.52 10.91 4.42
C PRO A 164 12.32 10.86 5.72
N GLY A 165 13.10 11.88 6.05
CA GLY A 165 13.96 11.89 7.23
C GLY A 165 14.99 10.75 7.25
N THR A 166 15.57 10.48 8.42
CA THR A 166 16.43 9.32 8.63
C THR A 166 15.62 8.12 9.15
N GLN A 167 16.19 6.92 9.05
CA GLN A 167 15.57 5.71 9.59
C GLN A 167 15.34 5.82 11.11
N ASP A 168 16.33 6.33 11.86
CA ASP A 168 16.22 6.51 13.30
C ASP A 168 15.08 7.48 13.68
N THR A 169 14.94 8.56 12.89
CA THR A 169 13.85 9.52 13.10
C THR A 169 12.50 8.86 12.86
N ARG A 170 12.35 8.08 11.77
CA ARG A 170 11.10 7.36 11.50
C ARG A 170 10.76 6.37 12.61
N ALA A 171 11.74 5.59 13.08
CA ALA A 171 11.56 4.64 14.17
C ALA A 171 11.18 5.33 15.50
N ALA A 172 11.77 6.48 15.80
CA ALA A 172 11.41 7.26 16.99
C ALA A 172 9.97 7.80 16.89
N GLN A 173 9.60 8.37 15.74
CA GLN A 173 8.27 8.88 15.50
C GLN A 173 7.21 7.78 15.47
N ALA A 174 7.52 6.60 14.90
CA ALA A 174 6.63 5.45 14.91
C ALA A 174 6.22 5.04 16.32
N ARG A 175 7.18 5.01 17.25
CA ARG A 175 6.89 4.72 18.67
C ARG A 175 6.00 5.78 19.32
N LEU A 176 6.21 7.05 19.01
CA LEU A 176 5.36 8.14 19.52
C LEU A 176 3.93 8.02 18.98
N VAL A 177 3.79 7.78 17.67
CA VAL A 177 2.47 7.60 17.04
C VAL A 177 1.76 6.35 17.58
N ALA A 178 2.47 5.24 17.74
CA ALA A 178 1.92 4.01 18.33
C ALA A 178 1.44 4.24 19.77
N GLY A 179 2.17 5.03 20.56
CA GLY A 179 1.78 5.42 21.92
C GLY A 179 0.58 6.37 21.97
N ALA A 180 0.37 7.18 20.94
CA ALA A 180 -0.76 8.10 20.85
C ALA A 180 -2.09 7.40 20.50
N VAL A 181 -2.05 6.21 19.89
CA VAL A 181 -3.25 5.43 19.54
C VAL A 181 -3.65 4.57 20.74
N PRO A 182 -4.83 4.79 21.36
CA PRO A 182 -5.25 4.05 22.54
C PRO A 182 -5.55 2.59 22.21
N ALA A 183 -5.51 1.73 23.22
CA ALA A 183 -5.96 0.34 23.08
C ALA A 183 -7.44 0.28 22.67
N ALA A 184 -7.80 -0.73 21.89
CA ALA A 184 -9.19 -0.98 21.56
C ALA A 184 -10.00 -1.33 22.80
N VAL A 185 -11.14 -0.67 22.99
CA VAL A 185 -12.06 -1.03 24.07
C VAL A 185 -12.72 -2.37 23.71
N ARG A 186 -12.27 -3.46 24.34
CA ARG A 186 -12.98 -4.73 24.24
C ARG A 186 -14.29 -4.61 25.03
N THR A 187 -15.39 -4.44 24.34
CA THR A 187 -16.71 -4.62 24.94
C THR A 187 -16.84 -6.11 25.28
N THR A 188 -16.54 -6.48 26.52
CA THR A 188 -16.92 -7.78 27.03
C THR A 188 -18.45 -7.80 27.02
N SER A 189 -19.03 -8.51 26.08
CA SER A 189 -20.46 -8.86 26.13
C SER A 189 -20.67 -9.67 27.42
N PHE A 190 -21.21 -9.02 28.44
CA PHE A 190 -21.68 -9.70 29.64
C PHE A 190 -22.90 -10.53 29.17
N ALA A 191 -22.67 -11.82 28.95
CA ALA A 191 -23.77 -12.76 28.85
C ALA A 191 -24.50 -12.73 30.20
N VAL A 192 -25.70 -12.17 30.23
CA VAL A 192 -26.58 -12.26 31.38
C VAL A 192 -26.90 -13.75 31.54
N PRO A 193 -26.54 -14.41 32.67
CA PRO A 193 -26.99 -15.77 32.92
C PRO A 193 -28.50 -15.73 33.06
N GLY A 194 -29.17 -16.56 32.27
CA GLY A 194 -30.61 -16.62 32.18
C GLY A 194 -31.31 -16.78 33.52
N ALA A 195 -32.42 -16.08 33.62
CA ALA A 195 -33.46 -16.34 34.58
C ALA A 195 -34.28 -17.55 34.15
#